data_a59c35833cadac861507d2601cb8357c
#
_entry.id   a59c35833cadac861507d2601cb8357c
#
_cell.length_a   1.000
_cell.length_b   1.000
_cell.length_c   1.000
_cell.angle_alpha   90.00
_cell.angle_beta   90.00
_cell.angle_gamma   90.00
#
_symmetry.space_group_name_H-M   'P 1'
#
loop_
_entity.id
_entity.type
_entity.pdbx_description
1 polymer ?
#
loop_
_entity_poly.entity_id
_entity_poly.type
_entity_poly.pdbx_seq_one_letter_code
_entity_poly.pdbx_strand_id
1 'polypeptide(L)'
;MSALKAKTKTFLTYFTRESRLEVEEKAHFALLSKRESIMGKILVMMKNAEKEIDIVFSRSQIMQFIHAFSEELKATIKKGVRIRIVSELPEYEDSIPRVIEERISPGDSVDLRYADLPSGHYVIVDFAEALISTTTEGNMAENPCLWTNSDSLVGVFQGDFENLWHNAVSWRAIETTAVPEKVISFMEKLRPTNHLIFVYDSPEAKYNVLFNYLKAGLEQGEAGVYVTAEENPSQIREAMERFGIKVEKYEKTGALHISRYEDIYITDGKFNVATTMNSWNKLYNRSLKNGFKGLRVTGETAWFFKRKLIPELIEYEKSLHKVMDIPMIAICAYNANMLNKTKDPLNIYTELARAHGTVLFTGLDKKLGRMEFRKV
;
A
#
# COMPACT_ATOMS: atom_id res chain seq x y z
N MET A 1 8.83 26.36 43.59
CA MET A 1 9.59 25.24 43.05
C MET A 1 10.19 24.28 44.07
N SER A 2 10.37 24.62 45.33
CA SER A 2 10.93 23.73 46.36
C SER A 2 9.93 22.70 46.93
N ALA A 3 8.64 23.06 47.09
CA ALA A 3 7.61 22.19 47.66
C ALA A 3 7.23 21.00 46.73
N LEU A 4 7.31 21.17 45.39
CA LEU A 4 7.01 20.11 44.43
C LEU A 4 8.11 19.05 44.41
N LYS A 5 9.39 19.48 44.48
CA LYS A 5 10.54 18.57 44.58
C LYS A 5 10.55 17.75 45.87
N ALA A 6 10.10 18.33 47.00
CA ALA A 6 9.99 17.60 48.25
C ALA A 6 8.89 16.52 48.22
N LYS A 7 7.71 16.81 47.64
CA LYS A 7 6.62 15.84 47.49
C LYS A 7 7.00 14.67 46.57
N THR A 8 7.69 14.93 45.48
CA THR A 8 8.16 13.88 44.54
C THR A 8 9.20 12.97 45.17
N LYS A 9 10.09 13.55 46.02
CA LYS A 9 11.10 12.77 46.72
C LYS A 9 10.49 11.89 47.82
N THR A 10 9.46 12.39 48.51
CA THR A 10 8.71 11.63 49.53
C THR A 10 7.88 10.51 48.90
N PHE A 11 7.28 10.74 47.73
CA PHE A 11 6.52 9.74 46.99
C PHE A 11 7.42 8.60 46.51
N LEU A 12 8.58 8.92 45.95
CA LEU A 12 9.59 7.92 45.53
C LEU A 12 10.16 7.12 46.72
N THR A 13 10.31 7.75 47.90
CA THR A 13 10.82 7.08 49.10
C THR A 13 9.75 6.16 49.73
N TYR A 14 8.48 6.48 49.58
CA TYR A 14 7.38 5.62 50.02
C TYR A 14 7.30 4.35 49.16
N PHE A 15 7.37 4.49 47.86
CA PHE A 15 7.37 3.34 46.93
C PHE A 15 8.56 2.40 47.12
N THR A 16 9.74 2.94 47.50
CA THR A 16 10.94 2.12 47.73
C THR A 16 10.96 1.47 49.09
N ARG A 17 10.11 1.85 50.05
CA ARG A 17 10.09 1.31 51.39
C ARG A 17 9.05 0.21 51.64
N GLU A 18 7.94 0.20 50.88
CA GLU A 18 6.93 -0.86 50.98
C GLU A 18 7.21 -2.11 50.15
N SER A 19 8.23 -2.11 49.27
CA SER A 19 8.58 -3.26 48.44
C SER A 19 9.48 -4.29 49.12
N ARG A 20 9.49 -4.35 50.47
CA ARG A 20 10.15 -5.42 51.24
C ARG A 20 9.13 -6.41 51.84
N LEU A 21 8.18 -6.83 51.03
CA LEU A 21 7.45 -8.06 51.29
C LEU A 21 7.99 -9.10 50.29
N GLU A 22 8.51 -10.19 50.81
CA GLU A 22 8.99 -11.35 50.06
C GLU A 22 7.84 -11.85 49.20
N VAL A 23 7.93 -11.60 47.89
CA VAL A 23 7.14 -12.29 46.88
C VAL A 23 8.14 -12.81 45.85
N GLU A 24 8.14 -14.09 45.67
CA GLU A 24 8.89 -14.81 44.65
C GLU A 24 8.60 -14.21 43.28
N GLU A 25 9.65 -14.03 42.46
CA GLU A 25 9.67 -13.47 41.11
C GLU A 25 9.14 -12.02 40.98
N LYS A 26 10.02 -11.08 41.27
CA LYS A 26 9.73 -9.64 41.20
C LYS A 26 9.54 -9.18 39.76
N ALA A 27 8.31 -8.76 39.43
CA ALA A 27 8.09 -7.94 38.24
C ALA A 27 8.99 -6.70 38.28
N HIS A 28 9.82 -6.52 37.25
CA HIS A 28 10.75 -5.40 37.15
C HIS A 28 10.30 -4.46 36.04
N PHE A 29 10.56 -3.16 36.26
CA PHE A 29 10.35 -2.12 35.30
C PHE A 29 11.61 -1.29 35.18
N ALA A 30 12.00 -0.93 33.98
CA ALA A 30 13.11 -0.02 33.73
C ALA A 30 12.75 0.97 32.66
N LEU A 31 12.92 2.26 32.95
CA LEU A 31 12.84 3.32 31.94
C LEU A 31 14.24 3.52 31.33
N LEU A 32 14.37 3.18 30.07
CA LEU A 32 15.59 3.31 29.29
C LEU A 32 15.50 4.58 28.46
N SER A 33 16.36 5.56 28.74
CA SER A 33 16.31 6.88 28.09
C SER A 33 17.53 7.17 27.19
N LYS A 34 18.54 6.31 27.22
CA LYS A 34 19.74 6.46 26.39
C LYS A 34 19.75 5.42 25.29
N ARG A 35 20.16 5.84 24.09
CA ARG A 35 20.25 4.97 22.90
C ARG A 35 21.01 3.67 23.20
N GLU A 36 22.17 3.78 23.84
CA GLU A 36 23.03 2.63 24.16
C GLU A 36 22.33 1.64 25.08
N SER A 37 21.56 2.14 26.04
CA SER A 37 20.80 1.29 26.98
C SER A 37 19.64 0.58 26.28
N ILE A 38 18.91 1.27 25.39
CA ILE A 38 17.82 0.70 24.61
C ILE A 38 18.34 -0.37 23.66
N MET A 39 19.38 -0.06 22.87
CA MET A 39 19.98 -0.99 21.93
C MET A 39 20.60 -2.19 22.64
N GLY A 40 21.28 -1.96 23.77
CA GLY A 40 21.85 -3.03 24.60
C GLY A 40 20.78 -3.95 25.19
N LYS A 41 19.64 -3.40 25.62
CA LYS A 41 18.51 -4.21 26.13
C LYS A 41 17.88 -5.06 25.02
N ILE A 42 17.63 -4.49 23.86
CA ILE A 42 17.14 -5.25 22.69
C ILE A 42 18.08 -6.40 22.36
N LEU A 43 19.38 -6.13 22.32
CA LEU A 43 20.39 -7.15 22.05
C LEU A 43 20.34 -8.30 23.06
N VAL A 44 20.19 -8.00 24.35
CA VAL A 44 20.08 -9.02 25.42
C VAL A 44 18.81 -9.83 25.25
N MET A 45 17.65 -9.18 25.02
CA MET A 45 16.36 -9.83 24.77
C MET A 45 16.47 -10.81 23.60
N MET A 46 17.01 -10.37 22.46
CA MET A 46 17.18 -11.21 21.27
C MET A 46 18.13 -12.40 21.51
N LYS A 47 19.22 -12.19 22.23
CA LYS A 47 20.17 -13.28 22.56
C LYS A 47 19.57 -14.35 23.45
N ASN A 48 18.67 -13.95 24.35
CA ASN A 48 17.98 -14.84 25.29
C ASN A 48 16.72 -15.47 24.71
N ALA A 49 16.23 -15.01 23.56
CA ALA A 49 15.05 -15.55 22.92
C ALA A 49 15.20 -17.05 22.60
N GLU A 50 14.17 -17.84 22.97
CA GLU A 50 14.10 -19.28 22.82
C GLU A 50 12.93 -19.73 21.92
N LYS A 51 11.82 -18.96 21.86
CA LYS A 51 10.59 -19.34 21.15
C LYS A 51 10.22 -18.37 20.06
N GLU A 52 9.93 -17.13 20.42
CA GLU A 52 9.50 -16.13 19.45
C GLU A 52 9.79 -14.69 19.86
N ILE A 53 9.86 -13.83 18.85
CA ILE A 53 9.97 -12.37 18.98
C ILE A 53 8.82 -11.74 18.18
N ASP A 54 8.00 -10.95 18.86
CA ASP A 54 6.88 -10.22 18.30
C ASP A 54 7.19 -8.73 18.27
N ILE A 55 7.02 -8.11 17.11
CA ILE A 55 7.43 -6.73 16.86
C ILE A 55 6.26 -5.94 16.25
N VAL A 56 5.94 -4.80 16.84
CA VAL A 56 5.04 -3.79 16.28
C VAL A 56 5.81 -2.49 16.14
N PHE A 57 6.19 -2.16 14.91
CA PHE A 57 6.99 -0.97 14.60
C PHE A 57 6.50 -0.28 13.32
N SER A 58 6.73 1.03 13.23
CA SER A 58 6.60 1.75 11.98
C SER A 58 7.61 1.23 10.95
N ARG A 59 7.36 1.45 9.67
CA ARG A 59 8.26 1.06 8.57
C ARG A 59 9.68 1.57 8.76
N SER A 60 9.82 2.84 9.14
CA SER A 60 11.14 3.44 9.40
C SER A 60 11.87 2.76 10.56
N GLN A 61 11.16 2.40 11.62
CA GLN A 61 11.73 1.70 12.78
C GLN A 61 12.13 0.26 12.44
N ILE A 62 11.32 -0.45 11.63
CA ILE A 62 11.69 -1.81 11.16
C ILE A 62 12.96 -1.77 10.31
N MET A 63 13.07 -0.82 9.39
CA MET A 63 14.29 -0.68 8.59
C MET A 63 15.52 -0.43 9.46
N GLN A 64 15.41 0.45 10.46
CA GLN A 64 16.47 0.71 11.42
C GLN A 64 16.81 -0.53 12.26
N PHE A 65 15.79 -1.26 12.71
CA PHE A 65 15.94 -2.48 13.49
C PHE A 65 16.68 -3.57 12.70
N ILE A 66 16.27 -3.81 11.47
CA ILE A 66 16.94 -4.77 10.58
C ILE A 66 18.39 -4.35 10.32
N HIS A 67 18.64 -3.08 10.04
CA HIS A 67 20.00 -2.58 9.81
C HIS A 67 20.89 -2.70 11.05
N ALA A 68 20.34 -2.44 12.24
CA ALA A 68 21.09 -2.47 13.48
C ALA A 68 21.40 -3.90 13.98
N PHE A 69 20.48 -4.86 13.73
CA PHE A 69 20.50 -6.19 14.34
C PHE A 69 20.48 -7.36 13.34
N SER A 70 20.88 -7.12 12.08
CA SER A 70 20.81 -8.17 11.05
C SER A 70 21.55 -9.47 11.42
N GLU A 71 22.72 -9.37 12.02
CA GLU A 71 23.50 -10.56 12.42
C GLU A 71 22.88 -11.28 13.62
N GLU A 72 22.35 -10.54 14.57
CA GLU A 72 21.64 -11.08 15.72
C GLU A 72 20.33 -11.75 15.31
N LEU A 73 19.58 -11.14 14.40
CA LEU A 73 18.37 -11.73 13.82
C LEU A 73 18.68 -13.06 13.12
N LYS A 74 19.74 -13.12 12.31
CA LYS A 74 20.20 -14.38 11.70
C LYS A 74 20.54 -15.44 12.75
N ALA A 75 21.27 -15.04 13.79
CA ALA A 75 21.66 -15.95 14.86
C ALA A 75 20.43 -16.48 15.63
N THR A 76 19.45 -15.62 15.87
CA THR A 76 18.20 -15.95 16.56
C THR A 76 17.36 -16.92 15.71
N ILE A 77 17.22 -16.69 14.43
CA ILE A 77 16.54 -17.59 13.49
C ILE A 77 17.22 -18.96 13.41
N LYS A 78 18.55 -18.99 13.38
CA LYS A 78 19.31 -20.27 13.39
C LYS A 78 19.07 -21.12 14.64
N LYS A 79 18.66 -20.51 15.74
CA LYS A 79 18.22 -21.23 16.96
C LYS A 79 16.80 -21.79 16.85
N GLY A 80 16.07 -21.50 15.79
CA GLY A 80 14.67 -21.90 15.61
C GLY A 80 13.64 -20.93 16.20
N VAL A 81 14.06 -19.74 16.62
CA VAL A 81 13.15 -18.70 17.13
C VAL A 81 12.34 -18.11 15.98
N ARG A 82 11.03 -18.03 16.14
CA ARG A 82 10.12 -17.41 15.18
C ARG A 82 10.12 -15.90 15.35
N ILE A 83 10.13 -15.15 14.25
CA ILE A 83 10.03 -13.69 14.28
C ILE A 83 8.76 -13.28 13.55
N ARG A 84 7.86 -12.59 14.27
CA ARG A 84 6.61 -12.02 13.74
C ARG A 84 6.68 -10.50 13.79
N ILE A 85 6.38 -9.85 12.68
CA ILE A 85 6.44 -8.40 12.55
C ILE A 85 5.09 -7.88 12.06
N VAL A 86 4.52 -6.90 12.74
CA VAL A 86 3.39 -6.10 12.24
C VAL A 86 3.88 -4.69 11.99
N SER A 87 3.61 -4.18 10.78
CA SER A 87 3.93 -2.83 10.36
C SER A 87 2.73 -2.15 9.72
N GLU A 88 2.84 -0.85 9.49
CA GLU A 88 1.87 -0.10 8.72
C GLU A 88 1.86 -0.53 7.25
N LEU A 89 0.71 -0.35 6.60
CA LEU A 89 0.54 -0.64 5.19
C LEU A 89 1.61 0.08 4.35
N PRO A 90 2.18 -0.60 3.36
CA PRO A 90 3.20 -0.01 2.51
C PRO A 90 2.62 1.19 1.75
N GLU A 91 3.28 2.33 1.90
CA GLU A 91 3.30 3.33 0.85
C GLU A 91 4.12 2.73 -0.30
N TYR A 92 4.02 3.22 -1.52
CA TYR A 92 4.74 2.69 -2.69
C TYR A 92 6.09 2.02 -2.41
N GLU A 93 6.37 0.89 -3.10
CA GLU A 93 7.59 0.09 -3.01
C GLU A 93 8.01 -0.24 -1.57
N ASP A 94 7.37 -1.25 -1.00
CA ASP A 94 7.84 -1.77 0.27
C ASP A 94 9.17 -2.49 0.11
N SER A 95 10.24 -1.83 0.55
CA SER A 95 11.58 -2.42 0.59
C SER A 95 11.78 -3.39 1.77
N ILE A 96 10.85 -3.44 2.75
CA ILE A 96 11.02 -4.26 3.95
C ILE A 96 11.13 -5.75 3.61
N PRO A 97 10.23 -6.37 2.82
CA PRO A 97 10.35 -7.77 2.44
C PRO A 97 11.68 -8.08 1.78
N ARG A 98 12.08 -7.27 0.81
CA ARG A 98 13.35 -7.42 0.11
C ARG A 98 14.56 -7.31 1.05
N VAL A 99 14.54 -6.36 1.98
CA VAL A 99 15.62 -6.18 2.97
C VAL A 99 15.65 -7.35 3.96
N ILE A 100 14.50 -7.91 4.35
CA ILE A 100 14.42 -9.12 5.15
C ILE A 100 15.09 -10.28 4.41
N GLU A 101 14.74 -10.51 3.15
CA GLU A 101 15.32 -11.60 2.35
C GLU A 101 16.82 -11.44 2.10
N GLU A 102 17.27 -10.24 1.73
CA GLU A 102 18.67 -9.94 1.43
C GLU A 102 19.56 -9.97 2.69
N ARG A 103 19.07 -9.48 3.83
CA ARG A 103 19.89 -9.23 5.01
C ARG A 103 19.68 -10.20 6.16
N ILE A 104 18.54 -10.87 6.25
CA ILE A 104 18.24 -11.74 7.40
C ILE A 104 18.19 -13.19 6.97
N SER A 105 17.24 -13.59 6.16
CA SER A 105 17.10 -14.98 5.70
C SER A 105 16.22 -15.06 4.47
N PRO A 106 16.62 -15.77 3.41
CA PRO A 106 15.71 -16.19 2.38
C PRO A 106 14.82 -17.31 2.94
N GLY A 107 13.51 -17.05 3.03
CA GLY A 107 12.51 -18.07 3.40
C GLY A 107 11.58 -17.71 4.56
N ASP A 108 10.94 -18.74 5.15
CA ASP A 108 9.77 -18.59 6.03
C ASP A 108 10.07 -18.24 7.52
N SER A 109 11.29 -17.87 7.83
CA SER A 109 11.71 -17.68 9.24
C SER A 109 11.27 -16.32 9.84
N VAL A 110 10.90 -15.35 9.00
CA VAL A 110 10.35 -14.07 9.42
C VAL A 110 8.99 -13.89 8.76
N ASP A 111 7.97 -13.71 9.55
CA ASP A 111 6.62 -13.48 9.06
C ASP A 111 6.27 -11.99 9.27
N LEU A 112 6.03 -11.27 8.17
CA LEU A 112 5.67 -9.86 8.15
C LEU A 112 4.22 -9.71 7.74
N ARG A 113 3.47 -8.90 8.48
CA ARG A 113 2.10 -8.53 8.16
C ARG A 113 1.90 -7.03 8.25
N TYR A 114 0.89 -6.54 7.57
CA TYR A 114 0.52 -5.14 7.55
C TYR A 114 -0.85 -4.91 8.17
N ALA A 115 -0.92 -3.90 9.03
CA ALA A 115 -2.16 -3.46 9.66
C ALA A 115 -2.15 -1.93 9.83
N ASP A 116 -3.29 -1.37 10.20
CA ASP A 116 -3.34 -0.04 10.77
C ASP A 116 -2.75 -0.10 12.18
N LEU A 117 -1.63 0.61 12.40
CA LEU A 117 -0.89 0.47 13.65
C LEU A 117 -1.56 1.26 14.78
N PRO A 118 -1.59 0.67 15.99
CA PRO A 118 -1.99 1.39 17.19
C PRO A 118 -0.96 2.46 17.55
N SER A 119 -1.33 3.29 18.54
CA SER A 119 -0.46 4.34 19.08
C SER A 119 0.75 3.81 19.86
N GLY A 120 1.02 2.51 19.91
CA GLY A 120 2.12 1.90 20.65
C GLY A 120 3.04 1.07 19.78
N HIS A 121 4.35 1.30 19.89
CA HIS A 121 5.38 0.47 19.25
C HIS A 121 6.11 -0.33 20.33
N TYR A 122 6.27 -1.64 20.11
CA TYR A 122 6.85 -2.52 21.10
C TYR A 122 7.50 -3.77 20.51
N VAL A 123 8.35 -4.40 21.32
CA VAL A 123 8.92 -5.73 21.09
C VAL A 123 8.58 -6.61 22.28
N ILE A 124 8.10 -7.82 22.03
CA ILE A 124 7.84 -8.84 23.05
C ILE A 124 8.74 -10.03 22.74
N VAL A 125 9.33 -10.64 23.75
CA VAL A 125 10.14 -11.83 23.62
C VAL A 125 9.61 -12.94 24.51
N ASP A 126 9.33 -14.08 23.94
CA ASP A 126 8.96 -15.35 24.59
C ASP A 126 7.74 -15.25 25.53
N PHE A 127 6.87 -14.24 25.37
CA PHE A 127 5.78 -13.90 26.32
C PHE A 127 6.28 -13.57 27.75
N ALA A 128 7.58 -13.31 27.90
CA ALA A 128 8.22 -13.13 29.19
C ALA A 128 8.69 -11.71 29.47
N GLU A 129 9.02 -10.95 28.44
CA GLU A 129 9.46 -9.57 28.59
C GLU A 129 9.03 -8.70 27.40
N ALA A 130 8.82 -7.43 27.64
CA ALA A 130 8.43 -6.45 26.65
C ALA A 130 9.26 -5.16 26.76
N LEU A 131 9.55 -4.55 25.61
CA LEU A 131 10.13 -3.22 25.48
C LEU A 131 9.17 -2.35 24.68
N ILE A 132 8.66 -1.29 25.30
CA ILE A 132 7.60 -0.45 24.78
C ILE A 132 8.16 0.96 24.56
N SER A 133 8.00 1.53 23.36
CA SER A 133 8.32 2.93 23.09
C SER A 133 7.31 3.85 23.78
N THR A 134 7.78 4.94 24.37
CA THR A 134 6.90 5.95 24.99
C THR A 134 6.26 6.89 23.98
N THR A 135 6.67 6.85 22.72
CA THR A 135 6.13 7.65 21.60
C THR A 135 6.09 6.84 20.33
N THR A 136 5.23 7.22 19.39
CA THR A 136 5.13 6.62 18.07
C THR A 136 5.96 7.35 17.01
N GLU A 137 6.43 8.55 17.32
CA GLU A 137 7.21 9.39 16.42
C GLU A 137 8.71 9.24 16.66
N GLY A 138 9.51 9.43 15.62
CA GLY A 138 10.97 9.42 15.69
C GLY A 138 11.62 8.05 15.52
N ASN A 139 12.93 8.01 15.71
CA ASN A 139 13.73 6.81 15.55
C ASN A 139 13.59 5.87 16.76
N MET A 140 13.72 4.56 16.50
CA MET A 140 13.53 3.48 17.49
C MET A 140 14.29 3.68 18.81
N ALA A 141 15.45 4.29 18.81
CA ALA A 141 16.30 4.45 19.98
C ALA A 141 16.50 5.90 20.43
N GLU A 142 15.73 6.86 19.90
CA GLU A 142 15.79 8.27 20.28
C GLU A 142 14.79 8.62 21.39
N ASN A 143 13.75 7.82 21.51
CA ASN A 143 12.71 8.01 22.51
C ASN A 143 12.91 7.06 23.70
N PRO A 144 12.59 7.49 24.92
CA PRO A 144 12.62 6.60 26.07
C PRO A 144 11.74 5.38 25.87
N CYS A 145 12.21 4.23 26.33
CA CYS A 145 11.45 2.97 26.29
C CYS A 145 11.23 2.43 27.70
N LEU A 146 10.03 1.91 27.93
CA LEU A 146 9.73 1.15 29.14
C LEU A 146 10.02 -0.33 28.87
N TRP A 147 10.93 -0.92 29.63
CA TRP A 147 11.10 -2.36 29.68
C TRP A 147 10.39 -2.96 30.89
N THR A 148 9.79 -4.14 30.71
CA THR A 148 9.16 -4.89 31.80
C THR A 148 9.21 -6.40 31.55
N ASN A 149 9.25 -7.18 32.64
CA ASN A 149 8.96 -8.60 32.67
C ASN A 149 7.76 -8.93 33.58
N SER A 150 6.87 -7.97 33.77
CA SER A 150 5.60 -8.18 34.49
C SER A 150 4.65 -8.99 33.63
N ASP A 151 4.25 -10.19 34.06
CA ASP A 151 3.32 -11.06 33.34
C ASP A 151 2.03 -10.35 32.95
N SER A 152 1.48 -9.51 33.84
CA SER A 152 0.25 -8.76 33.59
C SER A 152 0.42 -7.76 32.46
N LEU A 153 1.53 -7.02 32.40
CA LEU A 153 1.78 -6.03 31.32
C LEU A 153 2.19 -6.72 30.03
N VAL A 154 3.07 -7.71 30.09
CA VAL A 154 3.44 -8.51 28.91
C VAL A 154 2.20 -9.15 28.31
N GLY A 155 1.30 -9.69 29.14
CA GLY A 155 0.03 -10.27 28.71
C GLY A 155 -0.89 -9.27 28.00
N VAL A 156 -0.92 -8.00 28.42
CA VAL A 156 -1.69 -6.95 27.73
C VAL A 156 -1.14 -6.69 26.33
N PHE A 157 0.18 -6.50 26.21
CA PHE A 157 0.80 -6.26 24.90
C PHE A 157 0.75 -7.48 24.01
N GLN A 158 0.83 -8.69 24.56
CA GLN A 158 0.66 -9.91 23.81
C GLN A 158 -0.77 -10.04 23.25
N GLY A 159 -1.76 -9.72 24.05
CA GLY A 159 -3.17 -9.71 23.60
C GLY A 159 -3.42 -8.69 22.48
N ASP A 160 -2.81 -7.50 22.59
CA ASP A 160 -2.84 -6.50 21.52
C ASP A 160 -2.15 -7.01 20.25
N PHE A 161 -0.96 -7.60 20.39
CA PHE A 161 -0.23 -8.19 19.26
C PHE A 161 -1.03 -9.27 18.54
N GLU A 162 -1.63 -10.22 19.28
CA GLU A 162 -2.41 -11.29 18.66
C GLU A 162 -3.64 -10.75 17.93
N ASN A 163 -4.30 -9.73 18.47
CA ASN A 163 -5.41 -9.07 17.79
C ASN A 163 -4.95 -8.39 16.49
N LEU A 164 -3.85 -7.63 16.53
CA LEU A 164 -3.26 -7.03 15.33
C LEU A 164 -2.86 -8.11 14.32
N TRP A 165 -2.17 -9.14 14.78
CA TRP A 165 -1.69 -10.24 13.96
C TRP A 165 -2.82 -10.97 13.21
N HIS A 166 -3.90 -11.22 13.90
CA HIS A 166 -5.07 -11.90 13.33
C HIS A 166 -5.74 -11.07 12.22
N ASN A 167 -5.80 -9.76 12.40
CA ASN A 167 -6.44 -8.85 11.45
C ASN A 167 -5.48 -8.33 10.35
N ALA A 168 -4.18 -8.53 10.51
CA ALA A 168 -3.17 -8.06 9.59
C ALA A 168 -3.06 -8.90 8.31
N VAL A 169 -2.74 -8.26 7.20
CA VAL A 169 -2.55 -8.89 5.89
C VAL A 169 -1.10 -9.33 5.71
N SER A 170 -0.86 -10.61 5.42
CA SER A 170 0.49 -11.12 5.15
C SER A 170 1.09 -10.46 3.90
N TRP A 171 2.35 -10.03 3.99
CA TRP A 171 3.09 -9.51 2.84
C TRP A 171 3.17 -10.51 1.69
N ARG A 172 3.25 -11.82 1.99
CA ARG A 172 3.25 -12.90 1.01
C ARG A 172 1.91 -13.06 0.29
N ALA A 173 0.81 -12.73 0.95
CA ALA A 173 -0.49 -12.69 0.28
C ALA A 173 -0.53 -11.55 -0.76
N ILE A 174 0.22 -10.48 -0.53
CA ILE A 174 0.40 -9.38 -1.49
C ILE A 174 1.36 -9.79 -2.60
N GLU A 175 2.49 -10.42 -2.29
CA GLU A 175 3.48 -10.88 -3.29
C GLU A 175 2.97 -12.01 -4.18
N THR A 176 2.27 -12.99 -3.64
CA THR A 176 1.72 -14.12 -4.42
C THR A 176 0.67 -13.68 -5.43
N THR A 177 0.11 -12.49 -5.29
CA THR A 177 -0.83 -11.88 -6.23
C THR A 177 -0.18 -10.85 -7.17
N ALA A 178 1.04 -10.38 -6.86
CA ALA A 178 1.78 -9.42 -7.67
C ALA A 178 2.76 -10.15 -8.61
N VAL A 179 2.52 -10.06 -9.91
CA VAL A 179 3.38 -10.66 -10.93
C VAL A 179 4.08 -9.54 -11.71
N PRO A 180 5.41 -9.35 -11.51
CA PRO A 180 6.15 -8.40 -12.34
C PRO A 180 6.15 -8.83 -13.81
N GLU A 181 5.66 -7.97 -14.67
CA GLU A 181 5.53 -8.26 -16.11
C GLU A 181 6.02 -7.05 -16.93
N LYS A 182 6.55 -7.31 -18.11
CA LYS A 182 6.84 -6.21 -19.04
C LYS A 182 5.52 -5.59 -19.50
N VAL A 183 5.42 -4.28 -19.44
CA VAL A 183 4.20 -3.52 -19.78
C VAL A 183 3.66 -3.94 -21.15
N ILE A 184 4.53 -3.99 -22.16
CA ILE A 184 4.14 -4.31 -23.54
C ILE A 184 3.50 -5.70 -23.61
N SER A 185 4.17 -6.73 -23.08
CA SER A 185 3.70 -8.12 -23.17
C SER A 185 2.36 -8.33 -22.42
N PHE A 186 2.13 -7.57 -21.37
CA PHE A 186 0.83 -7.60 -20.67
C PHE A 186 -0.26 -6.93 -21.50
N MET A 187 -0.01 -5.75 -22.07
CA MET A 187 -1.01 -5.00 -22.85
C MET A 187 -1.47 -5.75 -24.09
N GLU A 188 -0.59 -6.54 -24.70
CA GLU A 188 -0.93 -7.39 -25.86
C GLU A 188 -1.87 -8.54 -25.52
N LYS A 189 -1.86 -9.01 -24.27
CA LYS A 189 -2.68 -10.14 -23.80
C LYS A 189 -4.08 -9.75 -23.32
N LEU A 190 -4.38 -8.47 -23.18
CA LEU A 190 -5.68 -8.01 -22.74
C LEU A 190 -6.78 -8.45 -23.70
N ARG A 191 -7.94 -8.81 -23.15
CA ARG A 191 -9.09 -9.32 -23.89
C ARG A 191 -10.31 -8.40 -23.70
N PRO A 192 -11.28 -8.44 -24.64
CA PRO A 192 -12.55 -7.76 -24.45
C PRO A 192 -13.15 -8.06 -23.09
N THR A 193 -13.82 -7.09 -22.50
CA THR A 193 -14.35 -7.09 -21.12
C THR A 193 -13.32 -6.98 -19.98
N ASN A 194 -12.02 -6.94 -20.26
CA ASN A 194 -11.07 -6.60 -19.20
C ASN A 194 -11.27 -5.14 -18.75
N HIS A 195 -11.52 -4.98 -17.47
CA HIS A 195 -11.64 -3.69 -16.79
C HIS A 195 -10.67 -3.66 -15.63
N LEU A 196 -9.71 -2.74 -15.66
CA LEU A 196 -8.56 -2.72 -14.77
C LEU A 196 -8.40 -1.33 -14.15
N ILE A 197 -7.90 -1.31 -12.91
CA ILE A 197 -7.35 -0.10 -12.30
C ILE A 197 -5.86 -0.02 -12.62
N PHE A 198 -5.40 1.18 -12.91
CA PHE A 198 -3.98 1.49 -12.91
C PHE A 198 -3.71 2.66 -11.95
N VAL A 199 -2.92 2.39 -10.93
CA VAL A 199 -2.48 3.39 -9.95
C VAL A 199 -1.07 3.85 -10.31
N TYR A 200 -0.89 5.17 -10.51
CA TYR A 200 0.39 5.78 -10.89
C TYR A 200 0.75 6.93 -9.95
N ASP A 201 2.04 7.17 -9.78
CA ASP A 201 2.62 8.21 -8.94
C ASP A 201 3.31 9.33 -9.75
N SER A 202 3.62 9.04 -11.02
CA SER A 202 4.36 9.95 -11.89
C SER A 202 3.81 9.99 -13.31
N PRO A 203 3.98 11.11 -14.05
CA PRO A 203 3.60 11.20 -15.46
C PRO A 203 4.29 10.15 -16.34
N GLU A 204 5.56 9.81 -16.06
CA GLU A 204 6.32 8.80 -16.79
C GLU A 204 5.69 7.42 -16.65
N ALA A 205 5.32 7.02 -15.42
CA ALA A 205 4.63 5.76 -15.16
C ALA A 205 3.28 5.72 -15.89
N LYS A 206 2.51 6.82 -15.79
CA LYS A 206 1.22 6.97 -16.48
C LYS A 206 1.36 6.77 -17.99
N TYR A 207 2.28 7.48 -18.63
CA TYR A 207 2.49 7.40 -20.07
C TYR A 207 3.02 6.03 -20.50
N ASN A 208 3.95 5.46 -19.74
CA ASN A 208 4.48 4.14 -20.06
C ASN A 208 3.38 3.07 -20.15
N VAL A 209 2.43 3.08 -19.24
CA VAL A 209 1.35 2.08 -19.23
C VAL A 209 0.26 2.42 -20.24
N LEU A 210 -0.30 3.63 -20.18
CA LEU A 210 -1.48 3.98 -20.98
C LEU A 210 -1.17 4.12 -22.46
N PHE A 211 0.03 4.59 -22.82
CA PHE A 211 0.43 4.70 -24.22
C PHE A 211 0.77 3.34 -24.82
N ASN A 212 1.47 2.46 -24.11
CA ASN A 212 1.65 1.06 -24.57
C ASN A 212 0.32 0.34 -24.72
N TYR A 213 -0.61 0.57 -23.78
CA TYR A 213 -1.96 0.00 -23.83
C TYR A 213 -2.72 0.41 -25.12
N LEU A 214 -2.75 1.70 -25.43
CA LEU A 214 -3.41 2.18 -26.64
C LEU A 214 -2.65 1.77 -27.90
N LYS A 215 -1.32 1.87 -27.91
CA LYS A 215 -0.47 1.48 -29.04
C LYS A 215 -0.70 0.03 -29.42
N ALA A 216 -0.70 -0.88 -28.45
CA ALA A 216 -0.98 -2.30 -28.69
C ALA A 216 -2.34 -2.54 -29.35
N GLY A 217 -3.39 -1.82 -28.95
CA GLY A 217 -4.71 -1.90 -29.58
C GLY A 217 -4.73 -1.35 -31.00
N LEU A 218 -4.16 -0.16 -31.20
CA LEU A 218 -4.08 0.49 -32.51
C LEU A 218 -3.32 -0.37 -33.54
N GLU A 219 -2.23 -1.02 -33.11
CA GLU A 219 -1.45 -1.93 -33.96
C GLU A 219 -2.19 -3.25 -34.27
N GLN A 220 -3.11 -3.66 -33.39
CA GLN A 220 -3.98 -4.83 -33.60
C GLN A 220 -5.25 -4.50 -34.41
N GLY A 221 -5.47 -3.23 -34.77
CA GLY A 221 -6.62 -2.76 -35.54
C GLY A 221 -7.84 -2.45 -34.69
N GLU A 222 -7.66 -2.22 -33.39
CA GLU A 222 -8.70 -1.69 -32.50
C GLU A 222 -8.72 -0.16 -32.52
N ALA A 223 -9.82 0.45 -32.12
CA ALA A 223 -9.87 1.89 -31.85
C ALA A 223 -9.39 2.16 -30.41
N GLY A 224 -8.82 3.35 -30.20
CA GLY A 224 -8.35 3.84 -28.91
C GLY A 224 -9.01 5.14 -28.49
N VAL A 225 -9.38 5.26 -27.20
CA VAL A 225 -9.87 6.49 -26.60
C VAL A 225 -9.04 6.83 -25.37
N TYR A 226 -8.49 8.03 -25.35
CA TYR A 226 -7.82 8.60 -24.17
C TYR A 226 -8.62 9.77 -23.61
N VAL A 227 -9.07 9.68 -22.37
CA VAL A 227 -9.80 10.75 -21.69
C VAL A 227 -8.90 11.38 -20.63
N THR A 228 -8.45 12.60 -20.90
CA THR A 228 -7.54 13.33 -20.01
C THR A 228 -8.27 14.19 -18.99
N ALA A 229 -7.71 14.32 -17.78
CA ALA A 229 -8.19 15.19 -16.71
C ALA A 229 -7.08 15.97 -16.00
N GLU A 230 -5.83 15.63 -16.23
CA GLU A 230 -4.67 16.30 -15.61
C GLU A 230 -4.01 17.25 -16.60
N GLU A 231 -3.79 16.82 -17.83
CA GLU A 231 -3.26 17.61 -18.92
C GLU A 231 -4.35 17.97 -19.94
N ASN A 232 -4.06 18.90 -20.82
CA ASN A 232 -4.96 19.18 -21.95
C ASN A 232 -4.70 18.20 -23.13
N PRO A 233 -5.67 18.00 -24.04
CA PRO A 233 -5.52 17.07 -25.16
C PRO A 233 -4.31 17.32 -26.08
N SER A 234 -3.86 18.57 -26.25
CA SER A 234 -2.67 18.85 -27.07
C SER A 234 -1.39 18.35 -26.40
N GLN A 235 -1.27 18.51 -25.08
CA GLN A 235 -0.12 17.97 -24.33
C GLN A 235 -0.05 16.44 -24.41
N ILE A 236 -1.21 15.77 -24.35
CA ILE A 236 -1.27 14.30 -24.51
C ILE A 236 -0.87 13.90 -25.94
N ARG A 237 -1.32 14.63 -26.99
CA ARG A 237 -0.89 14.36 -28.37
C ARG A 237 0.61 14.46 -28.53
N GLU A 238 1.22 15.54 -28.04
CA GLU A 238 2.65 15.75 -28.09
C GLU A 238 3.42 14.65 -27.33
N ALA A 239 2.91 14.24 -26.16
CA ALA A 239 3.51 13.16 -25.38
C ALA A 239 3.40 11.82 -26.10
N MET A 240 2.28 11.49 -26.73
CA MET A 240 2.08 10.30 -27.53
C MET A 240 2.99 10.27 -28.77
N GLU A 241 3.14 11.37 -29.48
CA GLU A 241 4.06 11.46 -30.63
C GLU A 241 5.50 11.24 -30.20
N ARG A 242 5.96 11.84 -29.10
CA ARG A 242 7.29 11.58 -28.50
C ARG A 242 7.46 10.14 -28.07
N PHE A 243 6.39 9.47 -27.66
CA PHE A 243 6.38 8.06 -27.29
C PHE A 243 6.43 7.11 -28.52
N GLY A 244 6.23 7.66 -29.72
CA GLY A 244 6.27 6.90 -30.99
C GLY A 244 4.90 6.39 -31.45
N ILE A 245 3.81 7.01 -31.02
CA ILE A 245 2.45 6.80 -31.56
C ILE A 245 2.20 7.84 -32.65
N LYS A 246 1.87 7.40 -33.88
CA LYS A 246 1.57 8.29 -35.02
C LYS A 246 0.17 8.89 -34.86
N VAL A 247 0.02 9.86 -33.96
CA VAL A 247 -1.28 10.43 -33.54
C VAL A 247 -2.07 10.96 -34.71
N GLU A 248 -1.46 11.81 -35.55
CA GLU A 248 -2.14 12.41 -36.71
C GLU A 248 -2.72 11.34 -37.65
N LYS A 249 -1.97 10.26 -37.91
CA LYS A 249 -2.43 9.14 -38.73
C LYS A 249 -3.67 8.47 -38.12
N TYR A 250 -3.62 8.16 -36.82
CA TYR A 250 -4.71 7.44 -36.16
C TYR A 250 -5.94 8.31 -35.93
N GLU A 251 -5.77 9.61 -35.67
CA GLU A 251 -6.91 10.54 -35.56
C GLU A 251 -7.59 10.74 -36.92
N LYS A 252 -6.85 10.88 -38.03
CA LYS A 252 -7.39 10.98 -39.40
C LYS A 252 -8.22 9.76 -39.81
N THR A 253 -7.82 8.57 -39.38
CA THR A 253 -8.59 7.34 -39.65
C THR A 253 -9.74 7.11 -38.68
N GLY A 254 -9.86 7.92 -37.62
CA GLY A 254 -10.80 7.73 -36.53
C GLY A 254 -10.46 6.57 -35.60
N ALA A 255 -9.23 6.02 -35.71
CA ALA A 255 -8.75 4.95 -34.84
C ALA A 255 -8.37 5.46 -33.45
N LEU A 256 -7.93 6.71 -33.31
CA LEU A 256 -7.60 7.32 -32.03
C LEU A 256 -8.48 8.54 -31.76
N HIS A 257 -8.98 8.65 -30.54
CA HIS A 257 -9.72 9.81 -30.06
C HIS A 257 -9.16 10.26 -28.70
N ILE A 258 -8.74 11.52 -28.62
CA ILE A 258 -8.21 12.14 -27.41
C ILE A 258 -9.13 13.30 -27.03
N SER A 259 -9.76 13.21 -25.86
CA SER A 259 -10.73 14.20 -25.39
C SER A 259 -10.53 14.55 -23.92
N ARG A 260 -11.14 15.65 -23.53
CA ARG A 260 -11.23 16.02 -22.11
C ARG A 260 -12.28 15.20 -21.41
N TYR A 261 -12.16 15.05 -20.09
CA TYR A 261 -13.15 14.33 -19.29
C TYR A 261 -14.54 14.99 -19.36
N GLU A 262 -14.61 16.33 -19.53
CA GLU A 262 -15.87 17.04 -19.66
C GLU A 262 -16.69 16.52 -20.86
N ASP A 263 -16.03 16.21 -21.97
CA ASP A 263 -16.71 15.80 -23.21
C ASP A 263 -17.34 14.41 -23.11
N ILE A 264 -16.85 13.58 -22.20
CA ILE A 264 -17.31 12.17 -22.04
C ILE A 264 -18.18 11.99 -20.81
N TYR A 265 -17.79 12.59 -19.69
CA TYR A 265 -18.42 12.33 -18.39
C TYR A 265 -19.43 13.39 -17.95
N ILE A 266 -19.38 14.60 -18.52
CA ILE A 266 -20.22 15.69 -18.07
C ILE A 266 -21.29 16.01 -19.10
N THR A 267 -22.55 15.91 -18.71
CA THR A 267 -23.70 16.30 -19.49
C THR A 267 -24.47 17.34 -18.68
N ASP A 268 -24.80 18.47 -19.30
CA ASP A 268 -25.49 19.60 -18.65
C ASP A 268 -24.84 20.06 -17.34
N GLY A 269 -23.49 20.05 -17.32
CA GLY A 269 -22.67 20.44 -16.17
C GLY A 269 -22.61 19.44 -15.02
N LYS A 270 -23.24 18.26 -15.17
CA LYS A 270 -23.33 17.22 -14.14
C LYS A 270 -22.76 15.87 -14.64
N PHE A 271 -22.21 15.13 -13.71
CA PHE A 271 -21.87 13.72 -13.94
C PHE A 271 -23.09 12.83 -13.71
N ASN A 272 -23.29 11.87 -14.61
CA ASN A 272 -24.34 10.87 -14.48
C ASN A 272 -23.86 9.52 -15.03
N VAL A 273 -23.93 8.48 -14.21
CA VAL A 273 -23.44 7.14 -14.54
C VAL A 273 -24.14 6.58 -15.79
N ALA A 274 -25.48 6.63 -15.86
CA ALA A 274 -26.25 6.07 -16.98
C ALA A 274 -25.92 6.77 -18.31
N THR A 275 -25.79 8.11 -18.30
CA THR A 275 -25.42 8.88 -19.49
C THR A 275 -24.02 8.53 -19.95
N THR A 276 -23.07 8.39 -19.02
CA THR A 276 -21.69 8.00 -19.32
C THR A 276 -21.63 6.60 -19.92
N MET A 277 -22.34 5.63 -19.34
CA MET A 277 -22.42 4.27 -19.90
C MET A 277 -22.99 4.24 -21.31
N ASN A 278 -24.03 5.06 -21.58
CA ASN A 278 -24.58 5.20 -22.92
C ASN A 278 -23.57 5.83 -23.92
N SER A 279 -22.74 6.75 -23.45
CA SER A 279 -21.65 7.32 -24.27
C SER A 279 -20.60 6.27 -24.65
N TRP A 280 -20.19 5.42 -23.71
CA TRP A 280 -19.29 4.30 -24.00
C TRP A 280 -19.88 3.33 -25.01
N ASN A 281 -21.15 2.96 -24.86
CA ASN A 281 -21.83 2.09 -25.81
C ASN A 281 -21.89 2.69 -27.23
N LYS A 282 -22.19 3.98 -27.32
CA LYS A 282 -22.16 4.70 -28.62
C LYS A 282 -20.78 4.69 -29.25
N LEU A 283 -19.72 4.95 -28.47
CA LEU A 283 -18.34 4.93 -28.95
C LEU A 283 -17.93 3.53 -29.43
N TYR A 284 -18.23 2.49 -28.65
CA TYR A 284 -17.97 1.10 -29.04
C TYR A 284 -18.65 0.74 -30.37
N ASN A 285 -19.96 0.95 -30.47
CA ASN A 285 -20.73 0.64 -31.67
C ASN A 285 -20.24 1.46 -32.89
N ARG A 286 -19.84 2.72 -32.70
CA ARG A 286 -19.23 3.55 -33.75
C ARG A 286 -17.89 2.96 -34.21
N SER A 287 -17.07 2.48 -33.29
CA SER A 287 -15.78 1.86 -33.61
C SER A 287 -15.96 0.62 -34.49
N LEU A 288 -16.88 -0.29 -34.13
CA LEU A 288 -17.20 -1.47 -34.93
C LEU A 288 -17.75 -1.08 -36.31
N LYS A 289 -18.66 -0.10 -36.38
CA LYS A 289 -19.23 0.38 -37.63
C LYS A 289 -18.18 1.00 -38.57
N ASN A 290 -17.12 1.57 -38.02
CA ASN A 290 -15.99 2.11 -38.77
C ASN A 290 -14.97 1.02 -39.16
N GLY A 291 -15.21 -0.25 -38.86
CA GLY A 291 -14.39 -1.39 -39.26
C GLY A 291 -13.26 -1.76 -38.29
N PHE A 292 -13.23 -1.15 -37.09
CA PHE A 292 -12.25 -1.53 -36.08
C PHE A 292 -12.66 -2.81 -35.37
N LYS A 293 -11.67 -3.61 -34.92
CA LYS A 293 -11.89 -4.93 -34.30
C LYS A 293 -12.41 -4.85 -32.85
N GLY A 294 -12.28 -3.69 -32.22
CA GLY A 294 -12.65 -3.46 -30.83
C GLY A 294 -12.41 -2.03 -30.40
N LEU A 295 -12.55 -1.78 -29.12
CA LEU A 295 -12.32 -0.47 -28.49
C LEU A 295 -11.51 -0.63 -27.21
N ARG A 296 -10.40 0.11 -27.12
CA ARG A 296 -9.63 0.33 -25.90
C ARG A 296 -9.87 1.71 -25.34
N VAL A 297 -10.20 1.77 -24.08
CA VAL A 297 -10.50 3.05 -23.42
C VAL A 297 -9.60 3.22 -22.20
N THR A 298 -9.03 4.42 -22.05
CA THR A 298 -8.44 4.82 -20.77
C THR A 298 -8.96 6.19 -20.37
N GLY A 299 -9.24 6.36 -19.08
CA GLY A 299 -9.74 7.60 -18.49
C GLY A 299 -8.98 7.93 -17.21
N GLU A 300 -8.52 9.18 -17.13
CA GLU A 300 -7.95 9.73 -15.90
C GLU A 300 -9.08 10.12 -14.94
N THR A 301 -8.99 9.64 -13.69
CA THR A 301 -10.03 9.84 -12.67
C THR A 301 -9.79 11.06 -11.78
N ALA A 302 -8.70 11.79 -11.98
CA ALA A 302 -8.27 12.94 -11.16
C ALA A 302 -9.37 14.01 -10.97
N TRP A 303 -10.25 14.19 -11.95
CA TRP A 303 -11.36 15.16 -11.90
C TRP A 303 -12.42 14.83 -10.84
N PHE A 304 -12.67 13.54 -10.54
CA PHE A 304 -13.56 13.13 -9.46
C PHE A 304 -13.05 13.63 -8.10
N PHE A 305 -11.75 13.52 -7.87
CA PHE A 305 -11.11 14.01 -6.64
C PHE A 305 -11.16 15.54 -6.55
N LYS A 306 -10.85 16.24 -7.65
CA LYS A 306 -10.92 17.70 -7.72
C LYS A 306 -12.35 18.24 -7.47
N ARG A 307 -13.37 17.52 -7.94
CA ARG A 307 -14.78 17.87 -7.77
C ARG A 307 -15.42 17.29 -6.51
N LYS A 308 -14.66 16.52 -5.70
CA LYS A 308 -15.14 15.84 -4.47
C LYS A 308 -16.28 14.84 -4.71
N LEU A 309 -16.28 14.15 -5.84
CA LEU A 309 -17.29 13.18 -6.29
C LEU A 309 -16.82 11.74 -6.05
N ILE A 310 -16.30 11.44 -4.84
CA ILE A 310 -15.78 10.10 -4.52
C ILE A 310 -16.88 9.04 -4.44
N PRO A 311 -18.05 9.30 -3.81
CA PRO A 311 -19.16 8.34 -3.82
C PRO A 311 -19.62 7.99 -5.25
N GLU A 312 -19.76 9.01 -6.11
CA GLU A 312 -20.15 8.83 -7.50
C GLU A 312 -19.10 8.07 -8.32
N LEU A 313 -17.82 8.26 -8.02
CA LEU A 313 -16.74 7.48 -8.61
C LEU A 313 -16.89 5.98 -8.28
N ILE A 314 -17.08 5.66 -7.00
CA ILE A 314 -17.24 4.26 -6.56
C ILE A 314 -18.49 3.63 -7.19
N GLU A 315 -19.59 4.36 -7.27
CA GLU A 315 -20.82 3.90 -7.93
C GLU A 315 -20.58 3.63 -9.42
N TYR A 316 -19.88 4.54 -10.10
CA TYR A 316 -19.53 4.42 -11.52
C TYR A 316 -18.69 3.16 -11.78
N GLU A 317 -17.63 2.94 -11.00
CA GLU A 317 -16.76 1.79 -11.16
C GLU A 317 -17.48 0.46 -10.88
N LYS A 318 -18.36 0.43 -9.86
CA LYS A 318 -19.24 -0.71 -9.60
C LYS A 318 -20.23 -0.96 -10.74
N SER A 319 -20.71 0.10 -11.38
CA SER A 319 -21.63 0.02 -12.50
C SER A 319 -20.93 -0.46 -13.77
N LEU A 320 -19.73 0.03 -14.05
CA LEU A 320 -18.89 -0.47 -15.14
C LEU A 320 -18.68 -1.98 -15.04
N HIS A 321 -18.40 -2.50 -13.85
CA HIS A 321 -18.20 -3.92 -13.65
C HIS A 321 -19.47 -4.76 -13.85
N LYS A 322 -20.64 -4.22 -13.47
CA LYS A 322 -21.93 -4.94 -13.56
C LYS A 322 -22.57 -4.89 -14.96
N VAL A 323 -22.32 -3.83 -15.71
CA VAL A 323 -23.04 -3.50 -16.96
C VAL A 323 -22.13 -3.60 -18.19
N MET A 324 -20.88 -4.12 -18.06
CA MET A 324 -20.00 -4.32 -19.21
C MET A 324 -20.47 -5.49 -20.10
N ASP A 325 -21.70 -5.38 -20.61
CA ASP A 325 -22.12 -6.07 -21.84
C ASP A 325 -21.44 -5.47 -23.08
N ILE A 326 -20.69 -4.36 -22.90
CA ILE A 326 -19.88 -3.73 -23.96
C ILE A 326 -18.53 -4.43 -23.98
N PRO A 327 -18.16 -5.18 -25.03
CA PRO A 327 -16.89 -5.90 -25.09
C PRO A 327 -15.73 -4.98 -25.44
N MET A 328 -15.58 -3.89 -24.70
CA MET A 328 -14.41 -3.01 -24.74
C MET A 328 -13.40 -3.43 -23.68
N ILE A 329 -12.15 -2.97 -23.81
CA ILE A 329 -11.12 -3.07 -22.81
C ILE A 329 -10.99 -1.70 -22.15
N ALA A 330 -10.95 -1.63 -20.82
CA ALA A 330 -10.87 -0.36 -20.11
C ALA A 330 -9.78 -0.38 -19.03
N ILE A 331 -9.01 0.71 -18.97
CA ILE A 331 -8.09 0.99 -17.87
C ILE A 331 -8.46 2.32 -17.24
N CYS A 332 -8.93 2.27 -15.98
CA CYS A 332 -9.19 3.46 -15.17
C CYS A 332 -7.92 3.88 -14.44
N ALA A 333 -7.44 5.09 -14.73
CA ALA A 333 -6.15 5.58 -14.26
C ALA A 333 -6.29 6.50 -13.04
N TYR A 334 -5.63 6.13 -11.95
CA TYR A 334 -5.72 6.77 -10.64
C TYR A 334 -4.39 7.37 -10.22
N ASN A 335 -4.40 8.67 -9.93
CA ASN A 335 -3.25 9.36 -9.35
C ASN A 335 -3.14 9.02 -7.85
N ALA A 336 -2.10 8.31 -7.47
CA ALA A 336 -1.83 7.87 -6.11
C ALA A 336 -1.79 9.04 -5.10
N ASN A 337 -1.14 10.14 -5.49
CA ASN A 337 -1.06 11.32 -4.62
C ASN A 337 -2.41 11.97 -4.32
N MET A 338 -3.38 11.82 -5.23
CA MET A 338 -4.76 12.30 -4.99
C MET A 338 -5.54 11.32 -4.12
N LEU A 339 -5.40 10.02 -4.35
CA LEU A 339 -5.99 8.97 -3.51
C LEU A 339 -5.55 9.11 -2.05
N ASN A 340 -4.24 9.22 -1.82
CA ASN A 340 -3.64 9.27 -0.49
C ASN A 340 -4.00 10.56 0.30
N LYS A 341 -4.43 11.62 -0.38
CA LYS A 341 -4.91 12.87 0.26
C LYS A 341 -6.40 12.85 0.66
N THR A 342 -7.10 11.77 0.40
CA THR A 342 -8.51 11.62 0.82
C THR A 342 -8.61 11.34 2.32
N LYS A 343 -9.81 11.45 2.89
CA LYS A 343 -10.01 11.20 4.34
C LYS A 343 -9.85 9.72 4.72
N ASP A 344 -10.14 8.83 3.80
CA ASP A 344 -10.10 7.38 4.01
C ASP A 344 -9.56 6.69 2.75
N PRO A 345 -8.25 6.80 2.50
CA PRO A 345 -7.63 6.24 1.31
C PRO A 345 -7.81 4.73 1.21
N LEU A 346 -7.63 4.02 2.33
CA LEU A 346 -7.68 2.56 2.36
C LEU A 346 -9.05 2.01 1.94
N ASN A 347 -10.13 2.61 2.45
CA ASN A 347 -11.47 2.21 2.06
C ASN A 347 -11.72 2.45 0.57
N ILE A 348 -11.26 3.59 0.03
CA ILE A 348 -11.38 3.89 -1.39
C ILE A 348 -10.61 2.87 -2.24
N TYR A 349 -9.34 2.57 -1.89
CA TYR A 349 -8.56 1.53 -2.57
C TYR A 349 -9.27 0.17 -2.54
N THR A 350 -9.82 -0.20 -1.38
CA THR A 350 -10.53 -1.47 -1.20
C THR A 350 -11.79 -1.55 -2.07
N GLU A 351 -12.60 -0.50 -2.10
CA GLU A 351 -13.81 -0.44 -2.91
C GLU A 351 -13.50 -0.48 -4.42
N LEU A 352 -12.48 0.26 -4.84
CA LEU A 352 -12.01 0.27 -6.23
C LEU A 352 -11.46 -1.10 -6.63
N ALA A 353 -10.63 -1.72 -5.81
CA ALA A 353 -10.07 -3.04 -6.06
C ALA A 353 -11.15 -4.12 -6.17
N ARG A 354 -12.16 -4.08 -5.30
CA ARG A 354 -13.32 -4.98 -5.35
C ARG A 354 -14.15 -4.78 -6.62
N ALA A 355 -14.25 -3.54 -7.12
CA ALA A 355 -14.98 -3.25 -8.34
C ALA A 355 -14.28 -3.81 -9.60
N HIS A 356 -12.96 -3.94 -9.61
CA HIS A 356 -12.19 -4.32 -10.81
C HIS A 356 -11.60 -5.73 -10.77
N GLY A 357 -11.28 -6.25 -9.61
CA GLY A 357 -10.61 -7.55 -9.47
C GLY A 357 -9.13 -7.56 -9.85
N THR A 358 -8.66 -6.60 -10.65
CA THR A 358 -7.25 -6.48 -11.07
C THR A 358 -6.76 -5.05 -10.92
N VAL A 359 -5.67 -4.87 -10.19
CA VAL A 359 -4.97 -3.60 -10.00
C VAL A 359 -3.60 -3.67 -10.65
N LEU A 360 -3.25 -2.65 -11.40
CA LEU A 360 -1.96 -2.47 -12.05
C LEU A 360 -1.17 -1.36 -11.34
N PHE A 361 0.14 -1.52 -11.28
CA PHE A 361 1.08 -0.51 -10.82
C PHE A 361 2.43 -0.70 -11.54
N THR A 362 3.24 0.33 -11.65
CA THR A 362 4.57 0.25 -12.28
C THR A 362 5.67 0.55 -11.29
N GLY A 363 6.74 -0.25 -11.33
CA GLY A 363 7.98 0.03 -10.63
C GLY A 363 8.95 0.90 -11.45
N LEU A 364 10.04 1.34 -10.82
CA LEU A 364 11.10 2.17 -11.44
C LEU A 364 11.78 1.48 -12.63
N ASP A 365 11.83 0.17 -12.66
CA ASP A 365 12.39 -0.66 -13.72
C ASP A 365 11.48 -0.80 -14.96
N LYS A 366 10.39 -0.05 -15.03
CA LYS A 366 9.34 -0.11 -16.05
C LYS A 366 8.66 -1.47 -16.18
N LYS A 367 8.79 -2.35 -15.20
CA LYS A 367 7.96 -3.53 -15.10
C LYS A 367 6.58 -3.17 -14.57
N LEU A 368 5.59 -3.93 -15.04
CA LEU A 368 4.21 -3.81 -14.57
C LEU A 368 3.99 -4.81 -13.44
N GLY A 369 3.67 -4.30 -12.26
CA GLY A 369 3.12 -5.11 -11.19
C GLY A 369 1.62 -5.28 -11.40
N ARG A 370 1.12 -6.50 -11.17
CA ARG A 370 -0.30 -6.84 -11.24
C ARG A 370 -0.73 -7.55 -9.98
N MET A 371 -1.80 -7.06 -9.38
CA MET A 371 -2.44 -7.68 -8.23
C MET A 371 -3.85 -8.11 -8.59
N GLU A 372 -4.19 -9.36 -8.34
CA GLU A 372 -5.51 -9.91 -8.58
C GLU A 372 -6.22 -10.17 -7.25
N PHE A 373 -7.41 -9.59 -7.08
CA PHE A 373 -8.26 -9.85 -5.93
C PHE A 373 -9.18 -11.03 -6.26
N ARG A 374 -8.98 -12.16 -5.60
CA ARG A 374 -9.92 -13.26 -5.70
C ARG A 374 -11.23 -12.85 -5.03
N LYS A 375 -12.36 -13.01 -5.73
CA LYS A 375 -13.67 -12.91 -5.10
C LYS A 375 -13.75 -14.03 -4.06
N VAL A 376 -13.86 -13.64 -2.80
CA VAL A 376 -14.19 -14.54 -1.69
C VAL A 376 -15.68 -14.81 -1.72
#